data_dc15a274d0eca94c546c37222cd6cc0c
#
_entry.id   dc15a274d0eca94c546c37222cd6cc0c
#
_cell.length_a   1.000
_cell.length_b   1.000
_cell.length_c   1.000
_cell.angle_alpha   90.00
_cell.angle_beta   90.00
_cell.angle_gamma   90.00
#
_symmetry.space_group_name_H-M   'P 1'
#
loop_
_entity.id
_entity.type
_entity.pdbx_description
1 polymer ?
#
loop_
_entity_poly.entity_id
_entity_poly.type
_entity_poly.pdbx_seq_one_letter_code
_entity_poly.pdbx_strand_id
1 'polypeptide(L)'
;MSENIINVTDASFEEQVLNAEGAVLVDYWAEWCGPCKMIAPVLEEIAKEYAAKGLSVCKLNIDENTETPPKFGIRGIPTLMLFKGGNLEATKVGALSKSQLAAFIDANL
;
A
#
# COMPACT_ATOMS: atom_id res chain seq x y z
N MET A 1 12.90 -9.48 4.49
CA MET A 1 11.90 -8.80 5.30
C MET A 1 12.30 -7.38 5.56
N SER A 2 11.42 -6.45 5.31
CA SER A 2 11.77 -5.04 5.40
C SER A 2 11.29 -4.45 6.72
N GLU A 3 12.17 -3.69 7.38
CA GLU A 3 11.80 -2.92 8.57
C GLU A 3 10.92 -1.75 8.22
N ASN A 4 10.87 -1.38 6.92
CA ASN A 4 10.16 -0.18 6.48
C ASN A 4 8.75 -0.47 5.99
N ILE A 5 8.36 -1.74 5.93
CA ILE A 5 7.03 -2.12 5.47
C ILE A 5 6.24 -2.69 6.64
N ILE A 6 5.03 -2.17 6.81
CA ILE A 6 4.15 -2.56 7.91
C ILE A 6 3.10 -3.52 7.36
N ASN A 7 3.01 -4.71 7.95
CA ASN A 7 1.96 -5.65 7.59
C ASN A 7 0.73 -5.31 8.42
N VAL A 8 -0.31 -4.81 7.74
CA VAL A 8 -1.55 -4.43 8.42
C VAL A 8 -2.60 -5.52 8.25
N THR A 9 -3.52 -5.54 9.18
CA THR A 9 -4.60 -6.53 9.21
C THR A 9 -5.94 -5.80 9.24
N ASP A 10 -7.04 -6.56 9.11
CA ASP A 10 -8.37 -5.99 9.28
C ASP A 10 -8.48 -5.27 10.63
N ALA A 11 -7.90 -5.87 11.68
CA ALA A 11 -7.98 -5.31 13.03
C ALA A 11 -7.13 -4.05 13.21
N SER A 12 -6.00 -3.93 12.50
CA SER A 12 -5.09 -2.81 12.69
C SER A 12 -5.23 -1.71 11.63
N PHE A 13 -6.09 -1.92 10.63
CA PHE A 13 -6.19 -1.02 9.50
C PHE A 13 -6.60 0.39 9.92
N GLU A 14 -7.59 0.51 10.77
CA GLU A 14 -8.06 1.83 11.20
C GLU A 14 -6.95 2.60 11.89
N GLU A 15 -6.27 1.98 12.83
CA GLU A 15 -5.23 2.66 13.59
C GLU A 15 -4.00 2.98 12.74
N GLN A 16 -3.56 2.02 11.93
CA GLN A 16 -2.30 2.17 11.21
C GLN A 16 -2.43 2.91 9.89
N VAL A 17 -3.61 2.91 9.28
CA VAL A 17 -3.81 3.57 7.99
C VAL A 17 -4.70 4.79 8.12
N LEU A 18 -5.91 4.62 8.64
CA LEU A 18 -6.89 5.71 8.63
C LEU A 18 -6.56 6.78 9.66
N ASN A 19 -5.99 6.41 10.79
CA ASN A 19 -5.62 7.36 11.85
C ASN A 19 -4.15 7.77 11.80
N ALA A 20 -3.42 7.38 10.77
CA ALA A 20 -2.01 7.76 10.64
C ALA A 20 -1.90 9.26 10.38
N GLU A 21 -0.84 9.88 10.94
CA GLU A 21 -0.62 11.30 10.76
C GLU A 21 -0.10 11.65 9.38
N GLY A 22 0.74 10.80 8.81
CA GLY A 22 1.31 11.05 7.49
C GLY A 22 0.57 10.30 6.41
N ALA A 23 1.09 10.38 5.19
CA ALA A 23 0.53 9.64 4.07
C ALA A 23 0.85 8.16 4.21
N VAL A 24 -0.05 7.30 3.75
CA VAL A 24 0.11 5.85 3.83
C VAL A 24 -0.19 5.24 2.47
N LEU A 25 0.74 4.44 1.96
CA LEU A 25 0.52 3.66 0.74
C LEU A 25 0.20 2.23 1.16
N VAL A 26 -0.95 1.72 0.74
CA VAL A 26 -1.37 0.35 1.07
C VAL A 26 -1.32 -0.51 -0.18
N ASP A 27 -0.62 -1.65 -0.09
CA ASP A 27 -0.54 -2.65 -1.14
C ASP A 27 -1.41 -3.85 -0.76
N TYR A 28 -2.49 -4.08 -1.52
CA TYR A 28 -3.35 -5.25 -1.34
C TYR A 28 -2.78 -6.37 -2.20
N TRP A 29 -2.43 -7.50 -1.58
CA TRP A 29 -1.67 -8.54 -2.25
C TRP A 29 -2.07 -9.94 -1.78
N ALA A 30 -1.57 -10.97 -2.47
CA ALA A 30 -1.74 -12.36 -2.05
C ALA A 30 -0.49 -13.16 -2.44
N GLU A 31 -0.25 -14.26 -1.72
CA GLU A 31 0.91 -15.11 -1.97
C GLU A 31 0.93 -15.70 -3.37
N TRP A 32 -0.24 -16.04 -3.90
CA TRP A 32 -0.35 -16.67 -5.22
C TRP A 32 -0.22 -15.68 -6.38
N CYS A 33 -0.11 -14.42 -6.08
CA CYS A 33 -0.14 -13.36 -7.09
C CYS A 33 1.27 -13.05 -7.58
N GLY A 34 1.60 -13.48 -8.81
CA GLY A 34 2.90 -13.20 -9.41
C GLY A 34 3.23 -11.71 -9.52
N PRO A 35 2.34 -10.89 -10.10
CA PRO A 35 2.59 -9.46 -10.18
C PRO A 35 2.80 -8.79 -8.83
N CYS A 36 2.13 -9.28 -7.78
CA CYS A 36 2.33 -8.76 -6.43
C CYS A 36 3.76 -8.98 -5.97
N LYS A 37 4.32 -10.14 -6.30
CA LYS A 37 5.70 -10.46 -5.92
C LYS A 37 6.71 -9.64 -6.72
N MET A 38 6.34 -9.26 -7.94
CA MET A 38 7.24 -8.46 -8.78
C MET A 38 7.42 -7.06 -8.22
N ILE A 39 6.40 -6.48 -7.60
CA ILE A 39 6.53 -5.12 -7.07
C ILE A 39 7.06 -5.09 -5.64
N ALA A 40 7.19 -6.24 -4.97
CA ALA A 40 7.66 -6.26 -3.59
C ALA A 40 9.00 -5.54 -3.41
N PRO A 41 10.04 -5.80 -4.25
CA PRO A 41 11.30 -5.07 -4.11
C PRO A 41 11.15 -3.58 -4.36
N VAL A 42 10.27 -3.19 -5.30
CA VAL A 42 10.02 -1.78 -5.60
C VAL A 42 9.42 -1.09 -4.39
N LEU A 43 8.47 -1.75 -3.72
CA LEU A 43 7.85 -1.19 -2.52
C LEU A 43 8.86 -1.00 -1.40
N GLU A 44 9.83 -1.91 -1.27
CA GLU A 44 10.87 -1.77 -0.26
C GLU A 44 11.74 -0.55 -0.52
N GLU A 45 12.09 -0.31 -1.79
CA GLU A 45 12.86 0.87 -2.15
C GLU A 45 12.06 2.15 -1.88
N ILE A 46 10.80 2.16 -2.26
CA ILE A 46 9.91 3.31 -2.04
C ILE A 46 9.79 3.58 -0.53
N ALA A 47 9.61 2.53 0.27
CA ALA A 47 9.47 2.70 1.71
C ALA A 47 10.68 3.40 2.31
N LYS A 48 11.88 3.03 1.86
CA LYS A 48 13.11 3.66 2.34
C LYS A 48 13.24 5.10 1.87
N GLU A 49 13.00 5.32 0.58
CA GLU A 49 13.25 6.62 -0.03
C GLU A 49 12.24 7.67 0.41
N TYR A 50 11.01 7.25 0.68
CA TYR A 50 9.93 8.19 1.01
C TYR A 50 9.68 8.32 2.51
N ALA A 51 10.42 7.58 3.35
CA ALA A 51 10.26 7.69 4.79
C ALA A 51 10.49 9.11 5.27
N ALA A 52 11.51 9.78 4.75
CA ALA A 52 11.82 11.15 5.14
C ALA A 52 10.74 12.14 4.70
N LYS A 53 9.90 11.76 3.74
CA LYS A 53 8.79 12.59 3.29
C LYS A 53 7.51 12.30 4.06
N GLY A 54 7.58 11.45 5.06
CA GLY A 54 6.43 11.14 5.90
C GLY A 54 5.52 10.06 5.35
N LEU A 55 5.97 9.30 4.35
CA LEU A 55 5.17 8.21 3.78
C LEU A 55 5.45 6.91 4.51
N SER A 56 4.37 6.23 4.94
CA SER A 56 4.46 4.86 5.44
C SER A 56 3.97 3.93 4.34
N VAL A 57 4.60 2.75 4.24
CA VAL A 57 4.17 1.74 3.27
C VAL A 57 3.66 0.53 4.04
N CYS A 58 2.43 0.13 3.73
CA CYS A 58 1.75 -0.98 4.38
C CYS A 58 1.38 -2.04 3.36
N LYS A 59 1.32 -3.29 3.79
CA LYS A 59 0.85 -4.41 2.98
C LYS A 59 -0.29 -5.10 3.69
N LEU A 60 -1.33 -5.45 2.94
CA LEU A 60 -2.48 -6.17 3.48
C LEU A 60 -2.74 -7.40 2.62
N ASN A 61 -2.60 -8.58 3.23
CA ASN A 61 -2.83 -9.86 2.54
C ASN A 61 -4.33 -10.11 2.47
N ILE A 62 -4.90 -10.19 1.25
CA ILE A 62 -6.34 -10.28 1.08
C ILE A 62 -6.92 -11.64 1.44
N ASP A 63 -6.08 -12.68 1.47
CA ASP A 63 -6.56 -14.01 1.85
C ASP A 63 -6.71 -14.14 3.36
N GLU A 64 -5.86 -13.45 4.10
CA GLU A 64 -5.90 -13.47 5.55
C GLU A 64 -6.80 -12.38 6.13
N ASN A 65 -7.11 -11.36 5.35
CA ASN A 65 -7.87 -10.19 5.79
C ASN A 65 -8.99 -9.94 4.79
N THR A 66 -10.16 -10.53 5.05
CA THR A 66 -11.26 -10.53 4.10
C THR A 66 -12.28 -9.41 4.30
N GLU A 67 -12.12 -8.60 5.36
CA GLU A 67 -13.08 -7.53 5.65
C GLU A 67 -12.72 -6.21 5.00
N THR A 68 -11.44 -5.85 5.02
CA THR A 68 -11.01 -4.55 4.50
C THR A 68 -11.14 -4.42 2.98
N PRO A 69 -10.68 -5.42 2.17
CA PRO A 69 -10.73 -5.23 0.72
C PRO A 69 -12.11 -4.90 0.15
N PRO A 70 -13.20 -5.57 0.57
CA PRO A 70 -14.52 -5.22 0.02
C PRO A 70 -14.95 -3.80 0.34
N LYS A 71 -14.50 -3.26 1.46
CA LYS A 71 -14.88 -1.89 1.86
C LYS A 71 -14.37 -0.86 0.86
N PHE A 72 -13.26 -1.17 0.18
CA PHE A 72 -12.67 -0.26 -0.78
C PHE A 72 -12.84 -0.73 -2.23
N GLY A 73 -13.68 -1.75 -2.44
CA GLY A 73 -13.99 -2.21 -3.78
C GLY A 73 -12.82 -2.87 -4.50
N ILE A 74 -11.93 -3.54 -3.76
CA ILE A 74 -10.78 -4.19 -4.35
C ILE A 74 -11.26 -5.39 -5.20
N ARG A 75 -10.90 -5.40 -6.49
CA ARG A 75 -11.29 -6.48 -7.40
C ARG A 75 -10.10 -7.19 -8.00
N GLY A 76 -9.00 -6.50 -8.16
CA GLY A 76 -7.78 -7.08 -8.72
C GLY A 76 -6.60 -6.77 -7.83
N ILE A 77 -5.54 -7.56 -7.93
CA ILE A 77 -4.32 -7.34 -7.17
C ILE A 77 -3.12 -7.44 -8.09
N PRO A 78 -2.04 -6.71 -7.79
CA PRO A 78 -1.95 -5.78 -6.66
C PRO A 78 -2.78 -4.53 -6.92
N THR A 79 -3.36 -4.00 -5.85
CA THR A 79 -3.99 -2.69 -5.87
C THR A 79 -3.25 -1.83 -4.87
N LEU A 80 -2.90 -0.61 -5.29
CA LEU A 80 -2.15 0.33 -4.46
C LEU A 80 -3.05 1.53 -4.17
N MET A 81 -3.22 1.85 -2.90
CA MET A 81 -4.05 2.96 -2.48
C MET A 81 -3.25 3.91 -1.62
N LEU A 82 -3.34 5.20 -1.91
CA LEU A 82 -2.67 6.23 -1.12
C LEU A 82 -3.70 6.94 -0.25
N PHE A 83 -3.47 6.92 1.05
CA PHE A 83 -4.34 7.56 2.03
C PHE A 83 -3.64 8.75 2.65
N LYS A 84 -4.39 9.82 2.92
CA LYS A 84 -3.89 10.99 3.64
C LYS A 84 -4.97 11.46 4.60
N GLY A 85 -4.63 11.55 5.88
CA GLY A 85 -5.58 12.00 6.89
C GLY A 85 -6.85 11.16 6.93
N GLY A 86 -6.73 9.87 6.67
CA GLY A 86 -7.86 8.96 6.68
C GLY A 86 -8.66 8.94 5.38
N ASN A 87 -8.27 9.74 4.39
CA ASN A 87 -8.99 9.83 3.12
C ASN A 87 -8.24 9.09 2.03
N LEU A 88 -8.97 8.34 1.21
CA LEU A 88 -8.39 7.69 0.05
C LEU A 88 -8.19 8.74 -1.04
N GLU A 89 -6.93 9.02 -1.37
CA GLU A 89 -6.60 10.06 -2.34
C GLU A 89 -6.47 9.53 -3.76
N ALA A 90 -5.91 8.33 -3.92
CA ALA A 90 -5.65 7.80 -5.26
C ALA A 90 -5.51 6.29 -5.22
N THR A 91 -5.81 5.65 -6.35
CA THR A 91 -5.75 4.19 -6.49
C THR A 91 -5.09 3.82 -7.81
N LYS A 92 -4.22 2.81 -7.78
CA LYS A 92 -3.65 2.22 -8.98
C LYS A 92 -3.73 0.70 -8.88
N VAL A 93 -4.08 0.05 -10.00
CA VAL A 93 -4.17 -1.40 -10.07
C VAL A 93 -3.07 -1.89 -11.00
N GLY A 94 -2.38 -2.96 -10.59
CA GLY A 94 -1.37 -3.60 -11.41
C GLY A 94 0.04 -3.36 -10.91
N ALA A 95 0.99 -4.12 -11.45
CA ALA A 95 2.40 -4.02 -11.08
C ALA A 95 3.05 -2.86 -11.79
N LEU A 96 3.32 -1.80 -11.06
CA LEU A 96 3.95 -0.61 -11.60
C LEU A 96 5.47 -0.72 -11.49
N SER A 97 6.18 -0.10 -12.44
CA SER A 97 7.62 0.08 -12.30
C SER A 97 7.89 1.07 -11.17
N LYS A 98 9.14 1.12 -10.72
CA LYS A 98 9.51 2.07 -9.67
C LYS A 98 9.22 3.51 -10.09
N SER A 99 9.56 3.88 -11.32
CA SER A 99 9.33 5.25 -11.79
C SER A 99 7.85 5.57 -11.88
N GLN A 100 7.04 4.61 -12.30
CA GLN A 100 5.59 4.82 -12.36
C GLN A 100 5.00 4.96 -10.95
N LEU A 101 5.46 4.16 -10.02
CA LEU A 101 4.98 4.23 -8.65
C LEU A 101 5.42 5.52 -7.98
N ALA A 102 6.66 5.93 -8.19
CA ALA A 102 7.15 7.20 -7.65
C ALA A 102 6.33 8.37 -8.19
N ALA A 103 6.03 8.36 -9.50
CA ALA A 103 5.23 9.42 -10.09
C ALA A 103 3.81 9.45 -9.50
N PHE A 104 3.23 8.28 -9.29
CA PHE A 104 1.91 8.17 -8.69
C PHE A 104 1.89 8.77 -7.27
N ILE A 105 2.90 8.42 -6.48
CA ILE A 105 3.01 8.93 -5.11
C ILE A 105 3.25 10.44 -5.13
N ASP A 106 4.20 10.89 -5.92
CA ASP A 106 4.56 12.33 -5.98
C ASP A 106 3.38 13.19 -6.39
N ALA A 107 2.53 12.68 -7.28
CA ALA A 107 1.37 13.44 -7.76
C ALA A 107 0.31 13.62 -6.68
N ASN A 108 0.35 12.80 -5.63
CA ASN A 108 -0.72 12.75 -4.62
C ASN A 108 -0.23 13.03 -3.19
N LEU A 109 1.04 13.31 -3.02
CA LEU A 109 1.56 13.69 -1.69
C LEU A 109 1.30 15.21 -1.40
#